data_2eb50fd23e366c716b750053ba3307c1
#
_entry.id   2eb50fd23e366c716b750053ba3307c1
#
_cell.length_a   1.000
_cell.length_b   1.000
_cell.length_c   1.000
_cell.angle_alpha   90.00
_cell.angle_beta   90.00
_cell.angle_gamma   90.00
#
_symmetry.space_group_name_H-M   'P 1'
#
loop_
_entity.id
_entity.type
_entity.pdbx_description
1 polymer ?
#
loop_
_entity_poly.entity_id
_entity_poly.type
_entity_poly.pdbx_seq_one_letter_code
_entity_poly.pdbx_strand_id
1 'polypeptide(L)'
;MTAICAVAAKACGDEFMMSVIIKVVNGFDYGRHQSIVRAIVQEAQGREMKITKTQSLANRAHIVETASELFRERGYDGVGVAELMATAGFTQGGFYKHFGSKADLMAEAAENSLSQSLASTSDLDVAQFVNFYVSREHRDGRGGGCTMAALCGDAARQSDELKATFANGVENTLAALEEKYQVGLDTTKQEARAKMIDLLAHAIGAVMLSRACPNDSPLADEILEICRAEIVASLPSSEKKRP
;
A
#
# COMPACT_ATOMS: atom_id res chain seq x y z
N MET A 1 45.65 0.79 -17.59
CA MET A 1 45.42 0.51 -16.15
C MET A 1 44.17 1.13 -15.58
N THR A 2 43.69 2.28 -16.03
CA THR A 2 42.55 3.01 -15.46
C THR A 2 41.18 2.41 -15.77
N ALA A 3 41.01 1.70 -16.89
CA ALA A 3 39.71 1.16 -17.31
C ALA A 3 39.27 -0.11 -16.58
N ILE A 4 40.21 -0.94 -16.14
CA ILE A 4 39.92 -2.23 -15.46
C ILE A 4 39.54 -1.98 -13.99
N CYS A 5 40.15 -0.97 -13.34
CA CYS A 5 39.75 -0.56 -11.99
C CYS A 5 38.35 0.06 -11.91
N ALA A 6 37.92 0.78 -12.97
CA ALA A 6 36.59 1.41 -13.00
C ALA A 6 35.45 0.40 -13.18
N VAL A 7 35.71 -0.71 -13.89
CA VAL A 7 34.70 -1.78 -14.08
C VAL A 7 34.56 -2.65 -12.83
N ALA A 8 35.68 -2.93 -12.13
CA ALA A 8 35.65 -3.71 -10.89
C ALA A 8 34.99 -2.94 -9.71
N ALA A 9 35.16 -1.61 -9.64
CA ALA A 9 34.58 -0.78 -8.60
C ALA A 9 33.04 -0.66 -8.72
N LYS A 10 32.48 -0.88 -9.90
CA LYS A 10 31.04 -0.78 -10.17
C LYS A 10 30.27 -2.09 -9.92
N ALA A 11 30.99 -3.22 -9.80
CA ALA A 11 30.40 -4.55 -9.68
C ALA A 11 30.41 -5.14 -8.26
N CYS A 12 31.15 -4.57 -7.31
CA CYS A 12 31.29 -5.15 -5.97
C CYS A 12 31.30 -4.04 -4.90
N GLY A 13 30.19 -3.91 -4.18
CA GLY A 13 30.08 -3.10 -2.96
C GLY A 13 30.74 -3.71 -1.71
N ASP A 14 31.72 -4.62 -1.87
CA ASP A 14 32.34 -5.34 -0.77
C ASP A 14 33.84 -4.98 -0.62
N GLU A 15 34.18 -4.28 0.47
CA GLU A 15 35.53 -3.82 0.79
C GLU A 15 36.57 -4.97 0.87
N PHE A 16 36.12 -6.19 1.20
CA PHE A 16 36.97 -7.37 1.27
C PHE A 16 37.48 -7.79 -0.11
N MET A 17 36.64 -7.77 -1.14
CA MET A 17 37.00 -8.10 -2.52
C MET A 17 37.94 -7.05 -3.13
N MET A 18 37.79 -5.77 -2.80
CA MET A 18 38.72 -4.71 -3.21
C MET A 18 40.12 -4.90 -2.63
N SER A 19 40.24 -5.33 -1.37
CA SER A 19 41.52 -5.64 -0.72
C SER A 19 42.25 -6.82 -1.38
N VAL A 20 41.53 -7.85 -1.82
CA VAL A 20 42.06 -9.01 -2.55
C VAL A 20 42.52 -8.63 -3.95
N ILE A 21 41.75 -7.82 -4.69
CA ILE A 21 42.13 -7.38 -6.04
C ILE A 21 43.36 -6.47 -6.00
N ILE A 22 43.47 -5.55 -5.03
CA ILE A 22 44.64 -4.68 -4.89
C ILE A 22 45.90 -5.48 -4.53
N LYS A 23 45.79 -6.51 -3.70
CA LYS A 23 46.95 -7.39 -3.36
C LYS A 23 47.40 -8.23 -4.54
N VAL A 24 46.48 -8.68 -5.40
CA VAL A 24 46.80 -9.48 -6.60
C VAL A 24 47.46 -8.60 -7.69
N VAL A 25 47.04 -7.32 -7.83
CA VAL A 25 47.57 -6.41 -8.86
C VAL A 25 48.97 -5.88 -8.51
N ASN A 26 49.32 -5.75 -7.22
CA ASN A 26 50.60 -5.18 -6.78
C ASN A 26 51.74 -6.17 -6.62
N GLY A 27 51.55 -7.47 -6.83
CA GLY A 27 52.57 -8.51 -6.53
C GLY A 27 52.82 -9.56 -7.59
N PHE A 28 52.25 -9.50 -8.82
CA PHE A 28 52.30 -10.64 -9.73
C PHE A 28 52.61 -10.33 -11.20
N ASP A 29 53.41 -11.24 -11.80
CA ASP A 29 53.77 -11.28 -13.22
C ASP A 29 52.51 -11.47 -14.11
N TYR A 30 52.24 -10.47 -14.94
CA TYR A 30 51.04 -10.33 -15.73
C TYR A 30 50.84 -11.41 -16.83
N GLY A 31 51.90 -12.16 -17.16
CA GLY A 31 51.89 -13.13 -18.27
C GLY A 31 51.27 -14.49 -17.93
N ARG A 32 51.35 -14.90 -16.67
CA ARG A 32 51.02 -16.29 -16.27
C ARG A 32 49.61 -16.49 -15.72
N HIS A 33 48.87 -15.41 -15.43
CA HIS A 33 47.58 -15.49 -14.74
C HIS A 33 46.40 -14.89 -15.50
N GLN A 34 46.54 -14.57 -16.79
CA GLN A 34 45.42 -14.10 -17.63
C GLN A 34 44.22 -15.07 -17.62
N SER A 35 44.45 -16.36 -17.53
CA SER A 35 43.40 -17.37 -17.43
C SER A 35 42.62 -17.30 -16.11
N ILE A 36 43.28 -17.04 -15.00
CA ILE A 36 42.68 -16.97 -13.66
C ILE A 36 41.89 -15.65 -13.54
N VAL A 37 42.43 -14.54 -14.01
CA VAL A 37 41.73 -13.26 -14.01
C VAL A 37 40.52 -13.29 -14.94
N ARG A 38 40.62 -13.93 -16.12
CA ARG A 38 39.49 -14.17 -17.01
C ARG A 38 38.46 -15.09 -16.37
N ALA A 39 38.83 -16.15 -15.70
CA ALA A 39 37.91 -17.04 -15.00
C ALA A 39 37.16 -16.32 -13.88
N ILE A 40 37.87 -15.50 -13.05
CA ILE A 40 37.26 -14.71 -11.97
C ILE A 40 36.30 -13.63 -12.55
N VAL A 41 36.68 -12.97 -13.65
CA VAL A 41 35.82 -11.97 -14.32
C VAL A 41 34.61 -12.64 -15.00
N GLN A 42 34.81 -13.81 -15.61
CA GLN A 42 33.70 -14.61 -16.17
C GLN A 42 32.79 -15.17 -15.08
N GLU A 43 33.33 -15.60 -13.96
CA GLU A 43 32.54 -16.06 -12.81
C GLU A 43 31.79 -14.91 -12.11
N ALA A 44 32.42 -13.72 -12.06
CA ALA A 44 31.78 -12.49 -11.58
C ALA A 44 30.71 -11.97 -12.56
N GLN A 45 30.90 -12.12 -13.87
CA GLN A 45 29.93 -11.76 -14.91
C GLN A 45 28.87 -12.85 -15.13
N GLY A 46 29.15 -14.10 -14.81
CA GLY A 46 28.22 -15.24 -14.93
C GLY A 46 27.38 -15.50 -13.67
N ARG A 47 27.60 -14.80 -12.57
CA ARG A 47 26.63 -14.71 -11.49
C ARG A 47 25.56 -13.69 -11.88
N GLU A 48 24.64 -14.09 -12.77
CA GLU A 48 23.26 -13.60 -12.63
C GLU A 48 22.91 -13.81 -11.16
N MET A 49 22.77 -12.72 -10.41
CA MET A 49 22.25 -12.79 -9.05
C MET A 49 20.85 -13.40 -9.15
N LYS A 50 20.76 -14.74 -9.00
CA LYS A 50 19.46 -15.40 -8.85
C LYS A 50 18.83 -14.77 -7.65
N ILE A 51 17.84 -13.90 -7.90
CA ILE A 51 17.00 -13.31 -6.87
C ILE A 51 16.49 -14.48 -6.03
N THR A 52 16.82 -14.49 -4.74
CA THR A 52 16.35 -15.54 -3.83
C THR A 52 14.82 -15.50 -3.77
N LYS A 53 14.18 -16.61 -3.42
CA LYS A 53 12.73 -16.65 -3.22
C LYS A 53 12.26 -15.57 -2.24
N THR A 54 13.02 -15.36 -1.16
CA THR A 54 12.75 -14.31 -0.16
C THR A 54 12.82 -12.91 -0.77
N GLN A 55 13.85 -12.62 -1.57
CA GLN A 55 13.98 -11.33 -2.25
C GLN A 55 12.85 -11.11 -3.27
N SER A 56 12.44 -12.15 -3.99
CA SER A 56 11.31 -12.06 -4.93
C SER A 56 10.00 -11.75 -4.23
N LEU A 57 9.74 -12.34 -3.05
CA LEU A 57 8.58 -12.04 -2.23
C LEU A 57 8.61 -10.61 -1.69
N ALA A 58 9.77 -10.13 -1.22
CA ALA A 58 9.94 -8.76 -0.75
C ALA A 58 9.72 -7.74 -1.89
N ASN A 59 10.25 -8.00 -3.08
CA ASN A 59 10.03 -7.15 -4.24
C ASN A 59 8.56 -7.10 -4.64
N ARG A 60 7.86 -8.26 -4.61
CA ARG A 60 6.42 -8.32 -4.88
C ARG A 60 5.63 -7.49 -3.88
N ALA A 61 5.89 -7.64 -2.59
CA ALA A 61 5.22 -6.87 -1.53
C ALA A 61 5.44 -5.36 -1.71
N HIS A 62 6.67 -4.94 -2.04
CA HIS A 62 6.97 -3.53 -2.31
C HIS A 62 6.22 -2.99 -3.54
N ILE A 63 6.08 -3.78 -4.61
CA ILE A 63 5.28 -3.38 -5.78
C ILE A 63 3.80 -3.25 -5.40
N VAL A 64 3.25 -4.17 -4.60
CA VAL A 64 1.86 -4.10 -4.10
C VAL A 64 1.62 -2.86 -3.26
N GLU A 65 2.55 -2.52 -2.36
CA GLU A 65 2.48 -1.32 -1.52
C GLU A 65 2.47 -0.05 -2.37
N THR A 66 3.46 0.09 -3.27
CA THR A 66 3.55 1.23 -4.20
C THR A 66 2.30 1.35 -5.08
N ALA A 67 1.77 0.21 -5.56
CA ALA A 67 0.54 0.18 -6.34
C ALA A 67 -0.68 0.64 -5.52
N SER A 68 -0.77 0.21 -4.25
CA SER A 68 -1.84 0.61 -3.34
C SER A 68 -1.91 2.12 -3.16
N GLU A 69 -0.77 2.78 -2.96
CA GLU A 69 -0.68 4.24 -2.81
C GLU A 69 -1.05 4.96 -4.12
N LEU A 70 -0.44 4.58 -5.23
CA LEU A 70 -0.68 5.20 -6.53
C LEU A 70 -2.14 5.07 -6.98
N PHE A 71 -2.74 3.89 -6.79
CA PHE A 71 -4.15 3.70 -7.13
C PHE A 71 -5.08 4.55 -6.28
N ARG A 72 -4.82 4.69 -4.98
CA ARG A 72 -5.61 5.58 -4.11
C ARG A 72 -5.48 7.05 -4.51
N GLU A 73 -4.32 7.47 -4.97
CA GLU A 73 -4.10 8.85 -5.41
C GLU A 73 -4.75 9.17 -6.76
N ARG A 74 -4.69 8.23 -7.72
CA ARG A 74 -4.95 8.53 -9.14
C ARG A 74 -6.03 7.67 -9.78
N GLY A 75 -6.63 6.74 -9.04
CA GLY A 75 -7.56 5.75 -9.57
C GLY A 75 -6.86 4.63 -10.34
N TYR A 76 -7.59 3.56 -10.62
CA TYR A 76 -7.05 2.40 -11.34
C TYR A 76 -6.64 2.71 -12.78
N ASP A 77 -7.42 3.54 -13.47
CA ASP A 77 -7.16 3.88 -14.87
C ASP A 77 -6.09 4.96 -15.03
N GLY A 78 -5.86 5.76 -13.98
CA GLY A 78 -4.86 6.82 -13.96
C GLY A 78 -3.40 6.35 -13.83
N VAL A 79 -3.15 5.04 -13.60
CA VAL A 79 -1.80 4.50 -13.34
C VAL A 79 -1.47 3.40 -14.34
N GLY A 80 -0.43 3.61 -15.16
CA GLY A 80 0.10 2.61 -16.09
C GLY A 80 1.12 1.67 -15.42
N VAL A 81 1.23 0.42 -15.93
CA VAL A 81 2.20 -0.57 -15.42
C VAL A 81 3.64 -0.06 -15.50
N ALA A 82 4.01 0.65 -16.57
CA ALA A 82 5.35 1.19 -16.74
C ALA A 82 5.72 2.20 -15.66
N GLU A 83 4.80 3.14 -15.38
CA GLU A 83 4.96 4.17 -14.36
C GLU A 83 5.01 3.55 -12.94
N LEU A 84 4.10 2.63 -12.66
CA LEU A 84 4.04 1.92 -11.39
C LEU A 84 5.35 1.22 -11.08
N MET A 85 5.87 0.43 -12.05
CA MET A 85 7.12 -0.28 -11.88
C MET A 85 8.31 0.68 -11.73
N ALA A 86 8.34 1.78 -12.48
CA ALA A 86 9.37 2.79 -12.34
C ALA A 86 9.35 3.45 -10.95
N THR A 87 8.16 3.77 -10.42
CA THR A 87 7.99 4.32 -9.06
C THR A 87 8.44 3.31 -7.99
N ALA A 88 8.17 2.02 -8.19
CA ALA A 88 8.66 0.96 -7.31
C ALA A 88 10.16 0.64 -7.48
N GLY A 89 10.88 1.31 -8.40
CA GLY A 89 12.31 1.09 -8.63
C GLY A 89 12.63 -0.14 -9.51
N PHE A 90 11.66 -0.63 -10.29
CA PHE A 90 11.81 -1.78 -11.17
C PHE A 90 11.59 -1.43 -12.64
N THR A 91 12.02 -2.31 -13.53
CA THR A 91 11.73 -2.20 -14.96
C THR A 91 10.35 -2.74 -15.29
N GLN A 92 9.68 -2.19 -16.31
CA GLN A 92 8.38 -2.69 -16.78
C GLN A 92 8.41 -4.19 -17.12
N GLY A 93 9.50 -4.69 -17.72
CA GLY A 93 9.67 -6.13 -18.05
C GLY A 93 9.70 -7.04 -16.83
N GLY A 94 10.00 -6.49 -15.64
CA GLY A 94 9.95 -7.22 -14.37
C GLY A 94 8.53 -7.50 -13.88
N PHE A 95 7.53 -6.76 -14.34
CA PHE A 95 6.13 -6.88 -13.90
C PHE A 95 5.60 -8.32 -14.06
N TYR A 96 5.74 -8.89 -15.25
CA TYR A 96 5.22 -10.22 -15.57
C TYR A 96 5.94 -11.38 -14.87
N LYS A 97 7.03 -11.10 -14.13
CA LYS A 97 7.64 -12.08 -13.22
C LYS A 97 6.89 -12.20 -11.90
N HIS A 98 6.08 -11.19 -11.55
CA HIS A 98 5.36 -11.08 -10.29
C HIS A 98 3.85 -11.20 -10.45
N PHE A 99 3.27 -10.65 -11.53
CA PHE A 99 1.82 -10.56 -11.73
C PHE A 99 1.46 -11.02 -13.15
N GLY A 100 0.36 -11.73 -13.30
CA GLY A 100 -0.15 -12.18 -14.61
C GLY A 100 -0.78 -11.03 -15.40
N SER A 101 -1.41 -10.08 -14.69
CA SER A 101 -2.09 -8.94 -15.27
C SER A 101 -2.11 -7.72 -14.32
N LYS A 102 -2.45 -6.54 -14.85
CA LYS A 102 -2.72 -5.36 -14.02
C LYS A 102 -3.91 -5.60 -13.08
N ALA A 103 -4.91 -6.37 -13.53
CA ALA A 103 -6.08 -6.70 -12.72
C ALA A 103 -5.71 -7.52 -11.47
N ASP A 104 -4.79 -8.49 -11.60
CA ASP A 104 -4.27 -9.27 -10.47
C ASP A 104 -3.59 -8.36 -9.44
N LEU A 105 -2.76 -7.42 -9.91
CA LEU A 105 -2.12 -6.44 -9.02
C LEU A 105 -3.15 -5.52 -8.36
N MET A 106 -4.18 -5.08 -9.09
CA MET A 106 -5.24 -4.24 -8.53
C MET A 106 -5.99 -4.96 -7.39
N ALA A 107 -6.33 -6.24 -7.58
CA ALA A 107 -6.99 -7.04 -6.56
C ALA A 107 -6.12 -7.22 -5.32
N GLU A 108 -4.84 -7.58 -5.49
CA GLU A 108 -3.89 -7.76 -4.39
C GLU A 108 -3.59 -6.44 -3.66
N ALA A 109 -3.43 -5.33 -4.39
CA ALA A 109 -3.24 -4.01 -3.82
C ALA A 109 -4.47 -3.54 -3.02
N ALA A 110 -5.68 -3.83 -3.50
CA ALA A 110 -6.91 -3.54 -2.78
C ALA A 110 -7.01 -4.36 -1.48
N GLU A 111 -6.78 -5.67 -1.54
CA GLU A 111 -6.80 -6.55 -0.37
C GLU A 111 -5.79 -6.11 0.69
N ASN A 112 -4.54 -5.86 0.28
CA ASN A 112 -3.48 -5.39 1.17
C ASN A 112 -3.86 -4.07 1.86
N SER A 113 -4.30 -3.07 1.11
CA SER A 113 -4.62 -1.76 1.66
C SER A 113 -5.90 -1.74 2.50
N LEU A 114 -6.91 -2.56 2.17
CA LEU A 114 -8.10 -2.73 3.00
C LEU A 114 -7.75 -3.38 4.35
N SER A 115 -6.89 -4.39 4.33
CA SER A 115 -6.39 -5.06 5.55
C SER A 115 -5.55 -4.11 6.43
N GLN A 116 -4.68 -3.31 5.82
CA GLN A 116 -3.88 -2.30 6.53
C GLN A 116 -4.77 -1.21 7.16
N SER A 117 -5.77 -0.73 6.43
CA SER A 117 -6.73 0.27 6.94
C SER A 117 -7.49 -0.26 8.16
N LEU A 118 -7.92 -1.52 8.12
CA LEU A 118 -8.58 -2.18 9.25
C LEU A 118 -7.65 -2.29 10.45
N ALA A 119 -6.42 -2.74 10.24
CA ALA A 119 -5.42 -2.86 11.30
C ALA A 119 -5.07 -1.52 11.95
N SER A 120 -4.94 -0.45 11.16
CA SER A 120 -4.60 0.90 11.66
C SER A 120 -5.70 1.54 12.52
N THR A 121 -6.93 1.05 12.42
CA THR A 121 -8.08 1.55 13.19
C THR A 121 -8.55 0.56 14.27
N SER A 122 -7.81 -0.53 14.51
CA SER A 122 -8.19 -1.60 15.43
C SER A 122 -8.43 -1.14 16.86
N ASP A 123 -7.66 -0.17 17.35
CA ASP A 123 -7.70 0.31 18.72
C ASP A 123 -8.71 1.44 18.95
N LEU A 124 -9.32 1.97 17.89
CA LEU A 124 -10.30 3.05 17.97
C LEU A 124 -11.68 2.52 18.33
N ASP A 125 -12.39 3.18 19.24
CA ASP A 125 -13.83 3.00 19.37
C ASP A 125 -14.58 3.61 18.17
N VAL A 126 -15.91 3.40 18.08
CA VAL A 126 -16.68 3.86 16.91
C VAL A 126 -16.67 5.38 16.78
N ALA A 127 -16.74 6.14 17.87
CA ALA A 127 -16.72 7.60 17.83
C ALA A 127 -15.32 8.12 17.45
N GLN A 128 -14.28 7.51 17.97
CA GLN A 128 -12.89 7.82 17.61
C GLN A 128 -12.64 7.49 16.12
N PHE A 129 -13.13 6.34 15.64
CA PHE A 129 -13.08 5.99 14.22
C PHE A 129 -13.74 7.07 13.35
N VAL A 130 -14.95 7.52 13.68
CA VAL A 130 -15.66 8.56 12.92
C VAL A 130 -14.89 9.87 12.92
N ASN A 131 -14.38 10.31 14.08
CA ASN A 131 -13.60 11.54 14.20
C ASN A 131 -12.31 11.52 13.38
N PHE A 132 -11.63 10.38 13.34
CA PHE A 132 -10.47 10.17 12.49
C PHE A 132 -10.86 10.11 11.01
N TYR A 133 -11.86 9.31 10.67
CA TYR A 133 -12.24 9.03 9.29
C TYR A 133 -12.82 10.25 8.57
N VAL A 134 -13.74 10.98 9.22
CA VAL A 134 -14.38 12.18 8.66
C VAL A 134 -13.59 13.42 9.10
N SER A 135 -12.33 13.48 8.73
CA SER A 135 -11.42 14.58 9.04
C SER A 135 -10.77 15.17 7.81
N ARG A 136 -10.29 16.40 7.92
CA ARG A 136 -9.52 17.07 6.87
C ARG A 136 -8.22 16.32 6.57
N GLU A 137 -7.55 15.83 7.60
CA GLU A 137 -6.31 15.07 7.46
C GLU A 137 -6.51 13.80 6.64
N HIS A 138 -7.56 13.00 6.95
CA HIS A 138 -7.88 11.80 6.17
C HIS A 138 -8.36 12.13 4.76
N ARG A 139 -9.14 13.22 4.59
CA ARG A 139 -9.56 13.72 3.27
C ARG A 139 -8.38 14.01 2.36
N ASP A 140 -7.38 14.72 2.86
CA ASP A 140 -6.24 15.21 2.08
C ASP A 140 -5.18 14.12 1.87
N GLY A 141 -4.99 13.23 2.83
CA GLY A 141 -4.03 12.12 2.79
C GLY A 141 -4.49 10.92 1.95
N ARG A 142 -4.77 11.11 0.63
CA ARG A 142 -5.35 10.06 -0.23
C ARG A 142 -4.49 8.80 -0.31
N GLY A 143 -3.21 8.95 -0.59
CA GLY A 143 -2.29 7.82 -0.79
C GLY A 143 -2.16 6.89 0.42
N GLY A 144 -2.12 7.45 1.63
CA GLY A 144 -2.13 6.71 2.90
C GLY A 144 -3.51 6.43 3.48
N GLY A 145 -4.60 6.91 2.83
CA GLY A 145 -5.95 6.86 3.35
C GLY A 145 -6.72 5.57 3.03
N CYS A 146 -8.02 5.61 3.30
CA CYS A 146 -8.90 4.47 3.09
C CYS A 146 -9.15 4.19 1.60
N THR A 147 -8.96 2.93 1.21
CA THR A 147 -9.18 2.42 -0.15
C THR A 147 -10.64 2.54 -0.58
N MET A 148 -11.61 2.38 0.34
CA MET A 148 -13.03 2.54 0.02
C MET A 148 -13.34 3.97 -0.40
N ALA A 149 -12.91 4.98 0.36
CA ALA A 149 -13.13 6.38 0.03
C ALA A 149 -12.38 6.85 -1.21
N ALA A 150 -11.32 6.15 -1.61
CA ALA A 150 -10.56 6.48 -2.80
C ALA A 150 -11.07 5.77 -4.06
N LEU A 151 -11.44 4.49 -3.96
CA LEU A 151 -11.57 3.59 -5.11
C LEU A 151 -12.91 2.86 -5.24
N CYS A 152 -13.91 3.02 -4.34
CA CYS A 152 -15.22 2.37 -4.51
C CYS A 152 -15.88 2.71 -5.85
N GLY A 153 -15.81 3.98 -6.27
CA GLY A 153 -16.35 4.42 -7.56
C GLY A 153 -15.63 3.78 -8.75
N ASP A 154 -14.33 3.56 -8.65
CA ASP A 154 -13.54 2.89 -9.69
C ASP A 154 -13.80 1.39 -9.69
N ALA A 155 -13.83 0.75 -8.51
CA ALA A 155 -14.10 -0.68 -8.37
C ALA A 155 -15.45 -1.10 -8.98
N ALA A 156 -16.46 -0.22 -8.92
CA ALA A 156 -17.78 -0.47 -9.52
C ALA A 156 -17.72 -0.73 -11.05
N ARG A 157 -16.68 -0.27 -11.72
CA ARG A 157 -16.44 -0.42 -13.17
C ARG A 157 -15.43 -1.51 -13.53
N GLN A 158 -14.90 -2.21 -12.54
CA GLN A 158 -13.89 -3.25 -12.71
C GLN A 158 -14.48 -4.66 -12.73
N SER A 159 -13.61 -5.66 -12.82
CA SER A 159 -13.98 -7.08 -12.83
C SER A 159 -14.74 -7.51 -11.57
N ASP A 160 -15.51 -8.58 -11.69
CA ASP A 160 -16.24 -9.13 -10.54
C ASP A 160 -15.30 -9.66 -9.45
N GLU A 161 -14.08 -10.06 -9.79
CA GLU A 161 -13.03 -10.46 -8.84
C GLU A 161 -12.62 -9.26 -7.95
N LEU A 162 -12.36 -8.10 -8.55
CA LEU A 162 -12.02 -6.90 -7.79
C LEU A 162 -13.21 -6.41 -6.95
N LYS A 163 -14.44 -6.48 -7.48
CA LYS A 163 -15.66 -6.19 -6.71
C LYS A 163 -15.81 -7.12 -5.50
N ALA A 164 -15.51 -8.41 -5.65
CA ALA A 164 -15.51 -9.37 -4.55
C ALA A 164 -14.47 -9.00 -3.47
N THR A 165 -13.27 -8.55 -3.86
CA THR A 165 -12.26 -8.04 -2.92
C THR A 165 -12.79 -6.84 -2.11
N PHE A 166 -13.45 -5.89 -2.78
CA PHE A 166 -14.09 -4.77 -2.09
C PHE A 166 -15.23 -5.19 -1.18
N ALA A 167 -16.08 -6.11 -1.63
CA ALA A 167 -17.18 -6.65 -0.80
C ALA A 167 -16.65 -7.29 0.48
N ASN A 168 -15.58 -8.09 0.39
CA ASN A 168 -14.92 -8.70 1.55
C ASN A 168 -14.31 -7.62 2.48
N GLY A 169 -13.68 -6.58 1.93
CA GLY A 169 -13.13 -5.48 2.71
C GLY A 169 -14.22 -4.69 3.46
N VAL A 170 -15.34 -4.42 2.81
CA VAL A 170 -16.52 -3.79 3.44
C VAL A 170 -17.04 -4.67 4.56
N GLU A 171 -17.23 -5.97 4.32
CA GLU A 171 -17.73 -6.91 5.31
C GLU A 171 -16.83 -7.00 6.56
N ASN A 172 -15.51 -7.09 6.35
CA ASN A 172 -14.54 -7.11 7.44
C ASN A 172 -14.57 -5.82 8.28
N THR A 173 -14.72 -4.66 7.61
CA THR A 173 -14.83 -3.37 8.30
C THR A 173 -16.13 -3.27 9.10
N LEU A 174 -17.25 -3.72 8.52
CA LEU A 174 -18.53 -3.76 9.22
C LEU A 174 -18.47 -4.66 10.45
N ALA A 175 -17.91 -5.87 10.32
CA ALA A 175 -17.77 -6.79 11.43
C ALA A 175 -16.96 -6.19 12.60
N ALA A 176 -15.85 -5.52 12.30
CA ALA A 176 -15.03 -4.85 13.32
C ALA A 176 -15.77 -3.67 13.99
N LEU A 177 -16.54 -2.90 13.24
CA LEU A 177 -17.34 -1.79 13.79
C LEU A 177 -18.53 -2.32 14.61
N GLU A 178 -19.21 -3.40 14.17
CA GLU A 178 -20.30 -4.04 14.89
C GLU A 178 -19.84 -4.56 16.25
N GLU A 179 -18.69 -5.23 16.32
CA GLU A 179 -18.10 -5.71 17.57
C GLU A 179 -17.90 -4.57 18.56
N LYS A 180 -17.32 -3.46 18.12
CA LYS A 180 -17.05 -2.28 18.95
C LYS A 180 -18.34 -1.56 19.36
N TYR A 181 -19.33 -1.50 18.48
CA TYR A 181 -20.61 -0.85 18.74
C TYR A 181 -21.46 -1.59 19.78
N GLN A 182 -21.40 -2.92 19.80
CA GLN A 182 -22.18 -3.76 20.72
C GLN A 182 -21.65 -3.72 22.16
N VAL A 183 -20.43 -3.22 22.41
CA VAL A 183 -19.84 -3.20 23.74
C VAL A 183 -20.70 -2.36 24.70
N GLY A 184 -21.34 -3.01 25.64
CA GLY A 184 -22.15 -2.38 26.70
C GLY A 184 -23.55 -1.94 26.29
N LEU A 185 -24.02 -2.30 25.08
CA LEU A 185 -25.35 -1.99 24.59
C LEU A 185 -26.26 -3.23 24.58
N ASP A 186 -27.53 -3.03 24.91
CA ASP A 186 -28.60 -4.02 24.71
C ASP A 186 -29.18 -3.85 23.30
N THR A 187 -28.40 -4.25 22.31
CA THR A 187 -28.71 -4.09 20.87
C THR A 187 -28.58 -5.43 20.18
N THR A 188 -29.55 -5.78 19.36
CA THR A 188 -29.47 -7.00 18.54
C THR A 188 -28.35 -6.87 17.50
N LYS A 189 -27.82 -8.01 17.08
CA LYS A 189 -26.80 -8.06 16.01
C LYS A 189 -27.28 -7.40 14.72
N GLN A 190 -28.57 -7.58 14.38
CA GLN A 190 -29.15 -6.99 13.18
C GLN A 190 -29.25 -5.45 13.25
N GLU A 191 -29.61 -4.90 14.41
CA GLU A 191 -29.66 -3.46 14.62
C GLU A 191 -28.26 -2.85 14.59
N ALA A 192 -27.28 -3.48 15.25
CA ALA A 192 -25.89 -3.05 15.19
C ALA A 192 -25.38 -3.02 13.75
N ARG A 193 -25.63 -4.08 12.97
CA ARG A 193 -25.24 -4.15 11.58
C ARG A 193 -25.87 -3.04 10.73
N ALA A 194 -27.17 -2.83 10.85
CA ALA A 194 -27.88 -1.76 10.12
C ALA A 194 -27.28 -0.40 10.44
N LYS A 195 -26.98 -0.14 11.72
CA LYS A 195 -26.35 1.11 12.16
C LYS A 195 -24.95 1.29 11.61
N MET A 196 -24.14 0.23 11.57
CA MET A 196 -22.78 0.32 11.05
C MET A 196 -22.73 0.45 9.54
N ILE A 197 -23.68 -0.13 8.80
CA ILE A 197 -23.83 0.11 7.34
C ILE A 197 -24.14 1.58 7.08
N ASP A 198 -25.13 2.15 7.79
CA ASP A 198 -25.49 3.56 7.67
C ASP A 198 -24.31 4.49 7.98
N LEU A 199 -23.63 4.25 9.11
CA LEU A 199 -22.45 5.01 9.53
C LEU A 199 -21.32 4.95 8.49
N LEU A 200 -20.97 3.76 8.03
CA LEU A 200 -19.87 3.58 7.08
C LEU A 200 -20.19 4.25 5.73
N ALA A 201 -21.41 4.07 5.22
CA ALA A 201 -21.85 4.70 3.98
C ALA A 201 -21.84 6.23 4.10
N HIS A 202 -22.33 6.79 5.23
CA HIS A 202 -22.34 8.22 5.49
C HIS A 202 -20.90 8.78 5.58
N ALA A 203 -20.03 8.12 6.33
CA ALA A 203 -18.63 8.55 6.49
C ALA A 203 -17.85 8.52 5.16
N ILE A 204 -17.99 7.45 4.36
CA ILE A 204 -17.37 7.35 3.03
C ILE A 204 -17.93 8.44 2.11
N GLY A 205 -19.25 8.63 2.08
CA GLY A 205 -19.91 9.65 1.27
C GLY A 205 -19.45 11.06 1.60
N ALA A 206 -19.32 11.40 2.89
CA ALA A 206 -18.82 12.68 3.35
C ALA A 206 -17.39 12.98 2.83
N VAL A 207 -16.48 12.02 2.97
CA VAL A 207 -15.10 12.16 2.48
C VAL A 207 -15.05 12.28 0.96
N MET A 208 -15.84 11.47 0.23
CA MET A 208 -15.88 11.52 -1.24
C MET A 208 -16.44 12.85 -1.74
N LEU A 209 -17.53 13.34 -1.17
CA LEU A 209 -18.12 14.65 -1.53
C LEU A 209 -17.17 15.80 -1.23
N SER A 210 -16.53 15.78 -0.07
CA SER A 210 -15.54 16.79 0.29
C SER A 210 -14.33 16.77 -0.67
N ARG A 211 -13.85 15.58 -1.09
CA ARG A 211 -12.76 15.43 -2.07
C ARG A 211 -13.15 15.92 -3.47
N ALA A 212 -14.43 15.94 -3.81
CA ALA A 212 -14.91 16.45 -5.09
C ALA A 212 -14.95 17.99 -5.14
N CYS A 213 -14.85 18.65 -4.00
CA CYS A 213 -14.75 20.12 -3.91
C CYS A 213 -13.28 20.58 -4.06
N PRO A 214 -13.04 21.81 -4.55
CA PRO A 214 -11.72 22.44 -4.49
C PRO A 214 -11.17 22.45 -3.06
N ASN A 215 -9.83 22.38 -2.91
CA ASN A 215 -9.20 22.25 -1.60
C ASN A 215 -9.41 23.47 -0.68
N ASP A 216 -9.64 24.64 -1.25
CA ASP A 216 -9.90 25.90 -0.57
C ASP A 216 -11.41 26.22 -0.46
N SER A 217 -12.27 25.31 -0.87
CA SER A 217 -13.73 25.51 -0.80
C SER A 217 -14.23 25.39 0.64
N PRO A 218 -14.91 26.39 1.19
CA PRO A 218 -15.57 26.29 2.51
C PRO A 218 -16.57 25.11 2.58
N LEU A 219 -17.22 24.78 1.46
CA LEU A 219 -18.14 23.65 1.38
C LEU A 219 -17.45 22.31 1.69
N ALA A 220 -16.18 22.17 1.31
CA ALA A 220 -15.44 20.93 1.58
C ALA A 220 -15.30 20.67 3.09
N ASP A 221 -15.06 21.71 3.88
CA ASP A 221 -14.95 21.62 5.33
C ASP A 221 -16.34 21.49 5.99
N GLU A 222 -17.32 22.25 5.52
CA GLU A 222 -18.70 22.19 5.99
C GLU A 222 -19.29 20.78 5.87
N ILE A 223 -19.07 20.09 4.74
CA ILE A 223 -19.47 18.68 4.55
C ILE A 223 -18.88 17.78 5.64
N LEU A 224 -17.58 17.88 5.86
CA LEU A 224 -16.91 17.04 6.87
C LEU A 224 -17.40 17.34 8.29
N GLU A 225 -17.56 18.61 8.62
CA GLU A 225 -17.98 19.05 9.96
C GLU A 225 -19.40 18.59 10.28
N ILE A 226 -20.35 18.86 9.38
CA ILE A 226 -21.76 18.50 9.56
C ILE A 226 -21.92 16.98 9.59
N CYS A 227 -21.38 16.26 8.60
CA CYS A 227 -21.54 14.81 8.55
C CYS A 227 -20.91 14.13 9.77
N ARG A 228 -19.74 14.56 10.20
CA ARG A 228 -19.10 14.04 11.41
C ARG A 228 -19.96 14.28 12.65
N ALA A 229 -20.48 15.50 12.82
CA ALA A 229 -21.33 15.84 13.96
C ALA A 229 -22.61 14.99 14.00
N GLU A 230 -23.30 14.84 12.87
CA GLU A 230 -24.50 14.02 12.73
C GLU A 230 -24.24 12.54 13.03
N ILE A 231 -23.15 11.97 12.48
CA ILE A 231 -22.80 10.58 12.75
C ILE A 231 -22.53 10.39 14.25
N VAL A 232 -21.72 11.25 14.85
CA VAL A 232 -21.39 11.15 16.30
C VAL A 232 -22.61 11.33 17.16
N ALA A 233 -23.50 12.29 16.85
CA ALA A 233 -24.75 12.51 17.59
C ALA A 233 -25.71 11.30 17.50
N SER A 234 -25.61 10.49 16.45
CA SER A 234 -26.42 9.29 16.26
C SER A 234 -25.90 8.05 17.01
N LEU A 235 -24.70 8.14 17.62
CA LEU A 235 -24.14 7.08 18.47
C LEU A 235 -24.73 7.16 19.88
N PRO A 236 -24.83 6.02 20.58
CA PRO A 236 -25.24 6.02 21.97
C PRO A 236 -24.27 6.84 22.80
N SER A 237 -24.80 7.68 23.70
CA SER A 237 -23.98 8.42 24.65
C SER A 237 -23.19 7.45 25.49
N SER A 238 -21.87 7.63 25.55
CA SER A 238 -21.02 6.87 26.45
C SER A 238 -21.19 7.34 27.90
N GLU A 239 -22.45 7.42 28.40
CA GLU A 239 -22.67 7.62 29.80
C GLU A 239 -22.13 6.38 30.56
N LYS A 240 -20.98 6.57 31.15
CA LYS A 240 -20.37 5.66 32.09
C LYS A 240 -21.45 5.19 33.08
N LYS A 241 -21.84 3.92 33.02
CA LYS A 241 -22.31 3.27 34.22
C LYS A 241 -21.17 3.41 35.28
N ARG A 242 -21.23 4.43 36.10
CA ARG A 242 -20.48 4.44 37.37
C ARG A 242 -20.99 3.28 38.21
N PRO A 243 -20.11 2.51 38.81
CA PRO A 243 -20.46 1.41 39.70
C PRO A 243 -21.23 1.90 40.94
#